data_cccd5c030f38ca99de7af98066723db3
#
_entry.id   cccd5c030f38ca99de7af98066723db3
#
_cell.length_a   1.000
_cell.length_b   1.000
_cell.length_c   1.000
_cell.angle_alpha   90.00
_cell.angle_beta   90.00
_cell.angle_gamma   90.00
#
_symmetry.space_group_name_H-M   'P 1'
#
loop_
_entity.id
_entity.type
_entity.pdbx_description
1 polymer ?
#
loop_
_entity_poly.entity_id
_entity_poly.type
_entity_poly.pdbx_seq_one_letter_code
_entity_poly.pdbx_strand_id
1 'polypeptide(L)'
;MSGSDRADEAGTVEPDRWVHPSMGVEEEFLLVDPSTGHPLTCNLAVVEAAEKLGVRLQLEFTQCQVETTSPVCWHSHELRTQLAEMRSTAADAAAQCGARLLAVGVPVLGSAVLPITDIRRYRTIASRFGYLAGTRGVCAGHVHVGVPDRETAVQVGNYLRPWLPALLSLTANSPIHRGVDTGFASWRSIMLSRWPCSGPPPWFASVKHYDAVVEEMVECGVILDEGMINWDVRPSAHLPTVEVRVSDVPATVDETVLLATVVRALVMTALRSLSGGGCAPKITAEALQAGYTMAAREGLTGHGIDLTSDLVVPAPDLLGLLVCHVRSALEELGEYRAAVAMLTEVLRCGNGASRQRRALRIRNHVSDVIAMAAQSGSPIRSPPHRYGQPPTHTRPRPTTSPAQQVSPHDTINPTPAHQT
;
A
#
# COMPACT_ATOMS: atom_id res chain seq x y z
N MET A 1 48.90 -24.33 -22.98
CA MET A 1 47.88 -25.13 -23.65
C MET A 1 46.84 -25.47 -22.60
N SER A 2 45.65 -25.12 -22.64
CA SER A 2 44.67 -24.52 -23.52
C SER A 2 43.70 -23.78 -22.66
N GLY A 3 43.50 -22.51 -22.96
CA GLY A 3 42.41 -21.74 -22.39
C GLY A 3 41.08 -22.29 -22.90
N SER A 4 40.06 -22.18 -22.08
CA SER A 4 38.69 -22.23 -22.57
C SER A 4 37.96 -20.97 -22.09
N ASP A 5 37.77 -20.07 -23.07
CA ASP A 5 36.85 -18.95 -23.06
C ASP A 5 35.51 -19.42 -22.54
N ARG A 6 35.06 -18.80 -21.46
CA ARG A 6 33.61 -18.68 -21.19
C ARG A 6 33.21 -17.28 -21.62
N ALA A 7 32.78 -17.19 -22.87
CA ALA A 7 32.10 -16.03 -23.40
C ALA A 7 30.82 -15.81 -22.59
N ASP A 8 30.68 -14.57 -22.15
CA ASP A 8 29.42 -14.02 -21.62
C ASP A 8 28.27 -14.27 -22.62
N GLU A 9 27.31 -15.08 -22.22
CA GLU A 9 25.98 -15.08 -22.83
C GLU A 9 25.27 -13.78 -22.40
N ALA A 10 25.54 -12.71 -23.13
CA ALA A 10 24.66 -11.56 -23.13
C ALA A 10 23.33 -12.02 -23.72
N GLY A 11 22.43 -12.47 -22.83
CA GLY A 11 21.06 -12.83 -23.18
C GLY A 11 20.40 -11.66 -23.87
N THR A 12 19.98 -11.87 -25.10
CA THR A 12 19.09 -10.97 -25.84
C THR A 12 17.84 -10.77 -24.98
N VAL A 13 17.72 -9.58 -24.38
CA VAL A 13 16.54 -9.19 -23.58
C VAL A 13 15.36 -9.13 -24.56
N GLU A 14 14.41 -10.05 -24.43
CA GLU A 14 13.20 -10.07 -25.24
C GLU A 14 12.46 -8.73 -25.11
N PRO A 15 12.16 -8.03 -26.22
CA PRO A 15 11.48 -6.72 -26.19
C PRO A 15 10.16 -6.73 -25.46
N ASP A 16 9.47 -7.87 -25.40
CA ASP A 16 8.16 -8.03 -24.75
C ASP A 16 8.19 -8.00 -23.22
N ARG A 17 9.34 -8.21 -22.58
CA ARG A 17 9.45 -8.28 -21.11
C ARG A 17 9.02 -6.98 -20.41
N TRP A 18 9.16 -5.84 -21.07
CA TRP A 18 8.87 -4.53 -20.50
C TRP A 18 7.48 -4.00 -20.92
N VAL A 19 6.80 -4.66 -21.83
CA VAL A 19 5.41 -4.38 -22.18
C VAL A 19 4.50 -4.78 -21.03
N HIS A 20 4.77 -5.95 -20.42
CA HIS A 20 4.08 -6.43 -19.22
C HIS A 20 5.10 -6.67 -18.10
N PRO A 21 5.55 -5.62 -17.38
CA PRO A 21 6.58 -5.76 -16.37
C PRO A 21 6.15 -6.65 -15.22
N SER A 22 7.10 -7.38 -14.65
CA SER A 22 6.89 -8.13 -13.41
C SER A 22 6.68 -7.22 -12.21
N MET A 23 6.14 -7.76 -11.13
CA MET A 23 6.01 -7.07 -9.85
C MET A 23 6.45 -7.95 -8.69
N GLY A 24 6.85 -7.33 -7.59
CA GLY A 24 7.13 -7.93 -6.31
C GLY A 24 6.69 -7.00 -5.19
N VAL A 25 6.45 -7.55 -4.02
CA VAL A 25 5.97 -6.79 -2.87
C VAL A 25 6.75 -7.17 -1.62
N GLU A 26 7.10 -6.17 -0.83
CA GLU A 26 7.60 -6.30 0.53
C GLU A 26 6.55 -5.80 1.51
N GLU A 27 6.35 -6.52 2.61
CA GLU A 27 5.41 -6.12 3.65
C GLU A 27 6.08 -6.21 5.02
N GLU A 28 6.09 -5.08 5.73
CA GLU A 28 6.62 -4.99 7.08
C GLU A 28 5.50 -5.18 8.11
N PHE A 29 5.76 -5.93 9.16
CA PHE A 29 4.78 -6.24 10.18
C PHE A 29 5.31 -5.94 11.57
N LEU A 30 4.41 -5.55 12.48
CA LEU A 30 4.71 -5.33 13.89
C LEU A 30 4.45 -6.60 14.69
N LEU A 31 5.39 -6.96 15.57
CA LEU A 31 5.26 -8.03 16.55
C LEU A 31 4.83 -7.44 17.90
N VAL A 32 3.75 -7.97 18.48
CA VAL A 32 3.21 -7.51 19.75
C VAL A 32 2.93 -8.67 20.71
N ASP A 33 2.99 -8.39 22.00
CA ASP A 33 2.51 -9.29 23.03
C ASP A 33 0.97 -9.47 22.91
N PRO A 34 0.46 -10.71 22.84
CA PRO A 34 -0.96 -10.95 22.59
C PRO A 34 -1.88 -10.53 23.71
N SER A 35 -1.37 -10.39 24.95
CA SER A 35 -2.15 -10.03 26.14
C SER A 35 -2.22 -8.52 26.34
N THR A 36 -1.09 -7.83 26.12
CA THR A 36 -0.96 -6.39 26.39
C THR A 36 -1.05 -5.53 25.13
N GLY A 37 -0.76 -6.09 23.96
CA GLY A 37 -0.69 -5.37 22.69
C GLY A 37 0.54 -4.47 22.53
N HIS A 38 1.47 -4.50 23.48
CA HIS A 38 2.73 -3.77 23.40
C HIS A 38 3.71 -4.43 22.41
N PRO A 39 4.56 -3.66 21.70
CA PRO A 39 5.62 -4.20 20.85
C PRO A 39 6.50 -5.21 21.62
N LEU A 40 6.75 -6.37 21.00
CA LEU A 40 7.52 -7.47 21.57
C LEU A 40 8.82 -7.66 20.80
N THR A 41 9.95 -7.68 21.53
CA THR A 41 11.30 -7.82 20.95
C THR A 41 11.64 -9.29 20.71
N CYS A 42 11.18 -9.85 19.58
CA CYS A 42 11.36 -11.26 19.26
C CYS A 42 11.60 -11.55 17.77
N ASN A 43 11.98 -10.54 16.97
CA ASN A 43 12.11 -10.71 15.52
C ASN A 43 13.08 -11.83 15.12
N LEU A 44 14.22 -12.00 15.80
CA LEU A 44 15.17 -13.08 15.54
C LEU A 44 14.52 -14.45 15.69
N ALA A 45 13.82 -14.68 16.82
CA ALA A 45 13.14 -15.94 17.06
C ALA A 45 12.02 -16.21 16.03
N VAL A 46 11.29 -15.16 15.63
CA VAL A 46 10.23 -15.27 14.62
C VAL A 46 10.81 -15.59 13.24
N VAL A 47 11.93 -14.97 12.83
CA VAL A 47 12.63 -15.28 11.59
C VAL A 47 13.08 -16.75 11.57
N GLU A 48 13.69 -17.24 12.66
CA GLU A 48 14.12 -18.64 12.78
C GLU A 48 12.93 -19.62 12.77
N ALA A 49 11.81 -19.26 13.37
CA ALA A 49 10.59 -20.06 13.34
C ALA A 49 9.97 -20.13 11.95
N ALA A 50 9.93 -18.99 11.23
CA ALA A 50 9.39 -18.92 9.88
C ALA A 50 10.24 -19.72 8.87
N GLU A 51 11.56 -19.73 9.02
CA GLU A 51 12.46 -20.53 8.18
C GLU A 51 12.17 -22.04 8.31
N LYS A 52 11.88 -22.50 9.54
CA LYS A 52 11.46 -23.90 9.78
C LYS A 52 10.10 -24.23 9.15
N LEU A 53 9.25 -23.23 8.94
CA LEU A 53 7.95 -23.34 8.25
C LEU A 53 8.08 -23.14 6.73
N GLY A 54 9.30 -22.92 6.20
CA GLY A 54 9.57 -22.79 4.77
C GLY A 54 9.41 -21.38 4.21
N VAL A 55 9.23 -20.35 5.05
CA VAL A 55 9.17 -18.94 4.63
C VAL A 55 10.37 -18.18 5.18
N ARG A 56 11.03 -17.42 4.31
CA ARG A 56 12.13 -16.55 4.69
C ARG A 56 11.60 -15.17 5.02
N LEU A 57 11.73 -14.77 6.29
CA LEU A 57 11.49 -13.40 6.73
C LEU A 57 12.81 -12.63 6.81
N GLN A 58 12.74 -11.30 6.68
CA GLN A 58 13.87 -10.41 6.89
C GLN A 58 13.75 -9.71 8.26
N LEU A 59 14.92 -9.38 8.82
CA LEU A 59 15.02 -8.59 10.03
C LEU A 59 14.88 -7.12 9.68
N GLU A 60 13.98 -6.44 10.37
CA GLU A 60 13.78 -5.02 10.26
C GLU A 60 14.58 -4.19 11.26
N PHE A 61 14.50 -2.85 11.12
CA PHE A 61 15.29 -1.89 11.88
C PHE A 61 15.05 -2.02 13.40
N THR A 62 13.83 -2.31 13.85
CA THR A 62 13.53 -2.55 15.26
C THR A 62 13.33 -4.04 15.54
N GLN A 63 13.67 -4.46 16.77
CA GLN A 63 13.50 -5.85 17.23
C GLN A 63 12.02 -6.30 17.31
N CYS A 64 11.09 -5.39 17.08
CA CYS A 64 9.65 -5.64 17.11
C CYS A 64 9.05 -5.78 15.71
N GLN A 65 9.87 -5.89 14.66
CA GLN A 65 9.42 -5.91 13.27
C GLN A 65 10.06 -7.05 12.48
N VAL A 66 9.29 -7.55 11.52
CA VAL A 66 9.76 -8.52 10.50
C VAL A 66 9.21 -8.11 9.15
N GLU A 67 9.90 -8.52 8.08
CA GLU A 67 9.49 -8.24 6.70
C GLU A 67 9.35 -9.52 5.90
N THR A 68 8.32 -9.56 5.05
CA THR A 68 8.14 -10.56 3.99
C THR A 68 8.49 -9.96 2.65
N THR A 69 9.09 -10.76 1.76
CA THR A 69 9.38 -10.38 0.36
C THR A 69 8.81 -11.43 -0.58
N SER A 70 7.86 -11.04 -1.43
CA SER A 70 7.26 -11.95 -2.38
C SER A 70 8.25 -12.40 -3.46
N PRO A 71 8.06 -13.58 -4.07
CA PRO A 71 8.69 -13.89 -5.33
C PRO A 71 8.31 -12.87 -6.42
N VAL A 72 9.04 -12.90 -7.55
CA VAL A 72 8.66 -12.15 -8.74
C VAL A 72 7.37 -12.73 -9.30
N CYS A 73 6.33 -11.90 -9.46
CA CYS A 73 5.01 -12.29 -9.96
C CYS A 73 4.69 -11.56 -11.28
N TRP A 74 3.95 -12.23 -12.14
CA TRP A 74 3.50 -11.69 -13.43
C TRP A 74 2.01 -11.41 -13.44
N HIS A 75 1.25 -11.98 -12.50
CA HIS A 75 -0.19 -11.83 -12.37
C HIS A 75 -0.61 -11.52 -10.94
N SER A 76 -1.65 -10.71 -10.79
CA SER A 76 -2.17 -10.30 -9.47
C SER A 76 -2.69 -11.48 -8.64
N HIS A 77 -3.23 -12.52 -9.29
CA HIS A 77 -3.70 -13.73 -8.58
C HIS A 77 -2.54 -14.56 -8.01
N GLU A 78 -1.39 -14.63 -8.70
CA GLU A 78 -0.16 -15.26 -8.18
C GLU A 78 0.32 -14.51 -6.95
N LEU A 79 0.46 -13.17 -7.07
CA LEU A 79 0.86 -12.31 -5.96
C LEU A 79 -0.07 -12.49 -4.76
N ARG A 80 -1.39 -12.55 -4.98
CA ARG A 80 -2.38 -12.79 -3.92
C ARG A 80 -2.12 -14.08 -3.16
N THR A 81 -1.88 -15.18 -3.88
CA THR A 81 -1.59 -16.49 -3.28
C THR A 81 -0.32 -16.42 -2.44
N GLN A 82 0.76 -15.85 -2.99
CA GLN A 82 2.03 -15.72 -2.29
C GLN A 82 1.90 -14.88 -1.02
N LEU A 83 1.27 -13.70 -1.10
CA LEU A 83 1.07 -12.84 0.06
C LEU A 83 0.22 -13.50 1.15
N ALA A 84 -0.84 -14.23 0.76
CA ALA A 84 -1.69 -14.93 1.72
C ALA A 84 -0.92 -16.03 2.46
N GLU A 85 -0.12 -16.83 1.75
CA GLU A 85 0.73 -17.87 2.32
C GLU A 85 1.80 -17.28 3.24
N MET A 86 2.48 -16.23 2.79
CA MET A 86 3.55 -15.58 3.56
C MET A 86 3.02 -14.92 4.83
N ARG A 87 1.90 -14.19 4.78
CA ARG A 87 1.26 -13.59 5.96
C ARG A 87 0.81 -14.66 6.96
N SER A 88 0.19 -15.74 6.47
CA SER A 88 -0.25 -16.85 7.32
C SER A 88 0.92 -17.51 8.02
N THR A 89 2.00 -17.82 7.29
CA THR A 89 3.19 -18.46 7.87
C THR A 89 3.93 -17.52 8.84
N ALA A 90 4.02 -16.23 8.52
CA ALA A 90 4.60 -15.23 9.43
C ALA A 90 3.79 -15.10 10.74
N ALA A 91 2.45 -15.15 10.64
CA ALA A 91 1.58 -15.14 11.80
C ALA A 91 1.74 -16.41 12.66
N ASP A 92 1.85 -17.58 12.04
CA ASP A 92 2.09 -18.85 12.73
C ASP A 92 3.46 -18.87 13.41
N ALA A 93 4.51 -18.35 12.75
CA ALA A 93 5.84 -18.21 13.32
C ALA A 93 5.84 -17.25 14.53
N ALA A 94 5.15 -16.11 14.42
CA ALA A 94 4.99 -15.17 15.53
C ALA A 94 4.27 -15.83 16.72
N ALA A 95 3.19 -16.58 16.45
CA ALA A 95 2.43 -17.29 17.50
C ALA A 95 3.28 -18.35 18.22
N GLN A 96 4.14 -19.10 17.52
CA GLN A 96 5.09 -20.04 18.12
C GLN A 96 6.09 -19.35 19.05
N CYS A 97 6.39 -18.06 18.81
CA CYS A 97 7.27 -17.25 19.65
C CYS A 97 6.52 -16.44 20.71
N GLY A 98 5.22 -16.72 20.95
CA GLY A 98 4.39 -16.00 21.91
C GLY A 98 4.06 -14.57 21.50
N ALA A 99 4.18 -14.23 20.21
CA ALA A 99 3.87 -12.93 19.65
C ALA A 99 2.60 -12.98 18.77
N ARG A 100 2.03 -11.81 18.50
CA ARG A 100 1.00 -11.61 17.50
C ARG A 100 1.52 -10.70 16.41
N LEU A 101 1.29 -11.07 15.15
CA LEU A 101 1.66 -10.29 13.97
C LEU A 101 0.56 -9.27 13.66
N LEU A 102 0.91 -8.00 13.48
CA LEU A 102 -0.03 -6.93 13.12
C LEU A 102 0.37 -6.27 11.80
N ALA A 103 -0.61 -6.11 10.90
CA ALA A 103 -0.49 -5.27 9.72
C ALA A 103 -0.99 -3.85 10.05
N VAL A 104 -0.13 -3.02 10.62
CA VAL A 104 -0.39 -1.61 10.99
C VAL A 104 0.82 -0.76 10.65
N GLY A 105 0.61 0.47 10.17
CA GLY A 105 1.74 1.32 9.77
C GLY A 105 2.58 1.87 10.91
N VAL A 106 2.08 1.87 12.17
CA VAL A 106 2.80 2.30 13.37
C VAL A 106 2.37 1.49 14.59
N PRO A 107 3.20 1.42 15.66
CA PRO A 107 2.80 0.80 16.92
C PRO A 107 1.56 1.46 17.51
N VAL A 108 0.51 0.67 17.69
CA VAL A 108 -0.76 1.11 18.27
C VAL A 108 -0.59 1.45 19.75
N LEU A 109 0.23 0.68 20.48
CA LEU A 109 0.63 0.90 21.87
C LEU A 109 2.15 0.89 21.99
N GLY A 110 2.66 1.22 23.18
CA GLY A 110 4.07 1.05 23.54
C GLY A 110 4.86 2.34 23.76
N SER A 111 6.16 2.16 23.92
CA SER A 111 7.13 3.25 24.11
C SER A 111 7.33 4.06 22.82
N ALA A 112 7.76 5.31 22.99
CA ALA A 112 8.20 6.14 21.86
C ALA A 112 9.48 5.58 21.19
N VAL A 113 10.34 4.94 21.99
CA VAL A 113 11.61 4.38 21.55
C VAL A 113 11.52 2.86 21.61
N LEU A 114 11.80 2.21 20.48
CA LEU A 114 11.87 0.75 20.35
C LEU A 114 13.32 0.30 20.29
N PRO A 115 13.64 -0.89 20.81
CA PRO A 115 14.96 -1.49 20.69
C PRO A 115 15.32 -1.74 19.22
N ILE A 116 16.54 -1.38 18.86
CA ILE A 116 17.04 -1.52 17.47
C ILE A 116 17.65 -2.91 17.31
N THR A 117 17.41 -3.54 16.16
CA THR A 117 17.97 -4.84 15.81
C THR A 117 19.49 -4.78 15.78
N ASP A 118 20.15 -5.76 16.42
CA ASP A 118 21.59 -5.78 16.62
C ASP A 118 22.36 -6.16 15.35
N ILE A 119 22.27 -5.30 14.31
CA ILE A 119 23.00 -5.36 13.07
C ILE A 119 23.96 -4.16 13.01
N ARG A 120 25.19 -4.37 12.58
CA ARG A 120 26.24 -3.33 12.51
C ARG A 120 25.74 -2.04 11.85
N ARG A 121 25.08 -2.16 10.69
CA ARG A 121 24.55 -1.02 9.94
C ARG A 121 23.49 -0.26 10.76
N TYR A 122 22.57 -0.98 11.42
CA TYR A 122 21.52 -0.36 12.23
C TYR A 122 22.06 0.33 13.48
N ARG A 123 23.09 -0.24 14.13
CA ARG A 123 23.81 0.43 15.23
C ARG A 123 24.48 1.72 14.78
N THR A 124 25.08 1.73 13.59
CA THR A 124 25.69 2.93 13.02
C THR A 124 24.64 4.02 12.74
N ILE A 125 23.47 3.67 12.15
CA ILE A 125 22.36 4.58 11.97
C ILE A 125 21.86 5.12 13.33
N ALA A 126 21.69 4.23 14.31
CA ALA A 126 21.25 4.61 15.65
C ALA A 126 22.21 5.60 16.33
N SER A 127 23.52 5.34 16.25
CA SER A 127 24.53 6.25 16.79
C SER A 127 24.49 7.64 16.12
N ARG A 128 24.21 7.70 14.82
CA ARG A 128 24.19 8.96 14.06
C ARG A 128 22.92 9.77 14.27
N PHE A 129 21.77 9.10 14.30
CA PHE A 129 20.46 9.77 14.34
C PHE A 129 19.83 9.79 15.75
N GLY A 130 20.48 9.17 16.73
CA GLY A 130 20.10 9.24 18.14
C GLY A 130 18.63 8.89 18.39
N TYR A 131 17.92 9.77 19.09
CA TYR A 131 16.51 9.58 19.44
C TYR A 131 15.60 9.33 18.24
N LEU A 132 15.86 9.97 17.07
CA LEU A 132 15.10 9.80 15.85
C LEU A 132 15.11 8.34 15.39
N ALA A 133 16.27 7.67 15.47
CA ALA A 133 16.40 6.27 15.10
C ALA A 133 15.50 5.35 15.95
N GLY A 134 15.53 5.52 17.29
CA GLY A 134 14.69 4.74 18.20
C GLY A 134 13.18 4.93 17.98
N THR A 135 12.77 6.03 17.37
CA THR A 135 11.35 6.31 17.08
C THR A 135 10.86 5.78 15.71
N ARG A 136 11.70 5.02 14.98
CA ARG A 136 11.38 4.53 13.62
C ARG A 136 10.59 3.21 13.60
N GLY A 137 9.75 2.91 14.56
CA GLY A 137 8.91 1.72 14.52
C GLY A 137 7.74 1.86 13.54
N VAL A 138 8.01 1.92 12.23
CA VAL A 138 6.99 2.08 11.18
C VAL A 138 6.99 0.85 10.27
N CYS A 139 5.81 0.46 9.75
CA CYS A 139 5.65 -0.67 8.84
C CYS A 139 5.03 -0.21 7.52
N ALA A 140 5.71 -0.52 6.44
CA ALA A 140 5.36 -0.15 5.08
C ALA A 140 4.93 -1.36 4.23
N GLY A 141 4.29 -1.06 3.10
CA GLY A 141 4.20 -1.96 1.95
C GLY A 141 4.95 -1.34 0.78
N HIS A 142 5.94 -2.04 0.24
CA HIS A 142 6.72 -1.59 -0.92
C HIS A 142 6.33 -2.41 -2.15
N VAL A 143 6.21 -1.72 -3.29
CA VAL A 143 5.91 -2.37 -4.57
C VAL A 143 7.06 -2.14 -5.53
N HIS A 144 7.66 -3.23 -5.99
CA HIS A 144 8.67 -3.25 -7.04
C HIS A 144 8.03 -3.59 -8.37
N VAL A 145 8.33 -2.81 -9.41
CA VAL A 145 7.90 -3.09 -10.78
C VAL A 145 9.12 -3.06 -11.71
N GLY A 146 9.25 -4.08 -12.54
CA GLY A 146 10.36 -4.22 -13.47
C GLY A 146 10.46 -3.06 -14.47
N VAL A 147 11.68 -2.58 -14.70
CA VAL A 147 12.00 -1.54 -15.69
C VAL A 147 13.32 -1.88 -16.40
N PRO A 148 13.54 -1.38 -17.65
CA PRO A 148 14.71 -1.75 -18.43
C PRO A 148 16.04 -1.38 -17.79
N ASP A 149 16.11 -0.18 -17.19
CA ASP A 149 17.36 0.40 -16.66
C ASP A 149 17.07 1.47 -15.62
N ARG A 150 18.11 1.98 -14.96
CA ARG A 150 18.04 3.02 -13.92
C ARG A 150 17.56 4.37 -14.44
N GLU A 151 17.90 4.75 -15.68
CA GLU A 151 17.41 5.99 -16.28
C GLU A 151 15.89 5.94 -16.41
N THR A 152 15.39 4.82 -16.97
CA THR A 152 13.96 4.57 -17.06
C THR A 152 13.27 4.58 -15.68
N ALA A 153 13.88 3.96 -14.65
CA ALA A 153 13.36 3.97 -13.29
C ALA A 153 13.20 5.40 -12.74
N VAL A 154 14.20 6.26 -12.95
CA VAL A 154 14.16 7.67 -12.53
C VAL A 154 13.06 8.42 -13.27
N GLN A 155 12.96 8.25 -14.60
CA GLN A 155 11.93 8.93 -15.39
C GLN A 155 10.51 8.42 -15.04
N VAL A 156 10.32 7.13 -14.86
CA VAL A 156 9.07 6.55 -14.35
C VAL A 156 8.72 7.16 -12.98
N GLY A 157 9.70 7.29 -12.08
CA GLY A 157 9.49 7.94 -10.80
C GLY A 157 8.89 9.35 -10.93
N ASN A 158 9.37 10.15 -11.89
CA ASN A 158 8.81 11.47 -12.18
C ASN A 158 7.32 11.41 -12.61
N TYR A 159 6.94 10.41 -13.40
CA TYR A 159 5.54 10.18 -13.83
C TYR A 159 4.64 9.76 -12.66
N LEU A 160 5.16 9.04 -11.68
CA LEU A 160 4.39 8.56 -10.54
C LEU A 160 4.13 9.64 -9.49
N ARG A 161 4.99 10.68 -9.41
CA ARG A 161 4.90 11.74 -8.37
C ARG A 161 3.49 12.30 -8.17
N PRO A 162 2.71 12.66 -9.21
CA PRO A 162 1.37 13.23 -9.03
C PRO A 162 0.39 12.27 -8.35
N TRP A 163 0.62 10.95 -8.45
CA TRP A 163 -0.28 9.91 -7.97
C TRP A 163 0.08 9.36 -6.59
N LEU A 164 1.29 9.66 -6.09
CA LEU A 164 1.74 9.17 -4.78
C LEU A 164 0.80 9.58 -3.63
N PRO A 165 0.26 10.83 -3.56
CA PRO A 165 -0.72 11.17 -2.53
C PRO A 165 -2.01 10.35 -2.60
N ALA A 166 -2.47 9.98 -3.80
CA ALA A 166 -3.64 9.11 -3.95
C ALA A 166 -3.38 7.71 -3.42
N LEU A 167 -2.18 7.14 -3.71
CA LEU A 167 -1.76 5.84 -3.16
C LEU A 167 -1.63 5.89 -1.64
N LEU A 168 -1.11 6.97 -1.07
CA LEU A 168 -1.07 7.19 0.39
C LEU A 168 -2.47 7.22 1.00
N SER A 169 -3.41 7.94 0.38
CA SER A 169 -4.81 7.97 0.85
C SER A 169 -5.45 6.58 0.82
N LEU A 170 -5.21 5.80 -0.24
CA LEU A 170 -5.73 4.45 -0.40
C LEU A 170 -5.26 3.52 0.72
N THR A 171 -3.96 3.56 1.03
CA THR A 171 -3.29 2.59 1.89
C THR A 171 -3.07 3.05 3.33
N ALA A 172 -3.53 4.24 3.70
CA ALA A 172 -3.40 4.76 5.06
C ALA A 172 -3.91 3.74 6.09
N ASN A 173 -3.05 3.38 7.05
CA ASN A 173 -3.29 2.34 8.05
C ASN A 173 -2.56 2.60 9.38
N SER A 174 -2.44 3.87 9.78
CA SER A 174 -1.71 4.25 11.00
C SER A 174 -2.33 5.43 11.76
N PRO A 175 -3.67 5.47 11.97
CA PRO A 175 -4.30 6.59 12.66
C PRO A 175 -4.08 6.56 14.17
N ILE A 176 -3.90 5.37 14.75
CA ILE A 176 -3.76 5.19 16.19
C ILE A 176 -2.29 4.95 16.51
N HIS A 177 -1.71 5.83 17.31
CA HIS A 177 -0.33 5.74 17.77
C HIS A 177 -0.25 5.96 19.28
N ARG A 178 0.38 5.01 20.00
CA ARG A 178 0.57 5.04 21.44
C ARG A 178 -0.74 5.25 22.22
N GLY A 179 -1.79 4.60 21.76
CA GLY A 179 -3.12 4.64 22.40
C GLY A 179 -3.99 5.84 22.02
N VAL A 180 -3.52 6.74 21.16
CA VAL A 180 -4.22 7.98 20.81
C VAL A 180 -4.52 8.02 19.31
N ASP A 181 -5.73 8.47 18.92
CA ASP A 181 -6.00 8.89 17.53
C ASP A 181 -5.23 10.18 17.25
N THR A 182 -4.28 10.11 16.34
CA THR A 182 -3.38 11.21 16.00
C THR A 182 -4.05 12.33 15.21
N GLY A 183 -5.27 12.11 14.72
CA GLY A 183 -5.94 12.99 13.77
C GLY A 183 -5.49 12.81 12.32
N PHE A 184 -4.47 11.97 12.06
CA PHE A 184 -3.97 11.64 10.73
C PHE A 184 -4.37 10.21 10.35
N ALA A 185 -4.70 9.97 9.08
CA ALA A 185 -4.97 8.63 8.57
C ALA A 185 -3.68 7.80 8.40
N SER A 186 -2.60 8.46 7.95
CA SER A 186 -1.25 7.90 7.93
C SER A 186 -0.32 8.72 8.84
N TRP A 187 -0.17 8.29 10.08
CA TRP A 187 0.83 8.84 11.00
C TRP A 187 2.25 8.38 10.63
N ARG A 188 2.39 7.22 9.98
CA ARG A 188 3.66 6.74 9.44
C ARG A 188 4.29 7.78 8.52
N SER A 189 3.54 8.34 7.58
CA SER A 189 4.04 9.37 6.67
C SER A 189 4.59 10.59 7.43
N ILE A 190 3.92 11.02 8.50
CA ILE A 190 4.38 12.12 9.36
C ILE A 190 5.64 11.72 10.15
N MET A 191 5.74 10.48 10.62
CA MET A 191 6.94 10.01 11.32
C MET A 191 8.15 9.94 10.40
N LEU A 192 7.96 9.49 9.17
CA LEU A 192 9.04 9.38 8.17
C LEU A 192 9.50 10.75 7.65
N SER A 193 8.62 11.75 7.55
CA SER A 193 8.99 13.09 7.06
C SER A 193 10.07 13.79 7.90
N ARG A 194 10.38 13.29 9.10
CA ARG A 194 11.47 13.78 9.95
C ARG A 194 12.85 13.24 9.54
N TRP A 195 12.89 12.22 8.68
CA TRP A 195 14.14 11.64 8.20
C TRP A 195 14.62 12.34 6.94
N PRO A 196 15.94 12.51 6.77
CA PRO A 196 16.46 13.01 5.52
C PRO A 196 16.12 12.04 4.40
N CYS A 197 15.89 12.56 3.21
CA CYS A 197 15.59 11.77 2.00
C CYS A 197 14.37 10.84 2.12
N SER A 198 13.36 11.22 2.91
CA SER A 198 12.09 10.50 3.05
C SER A 198 10.91 11.32 2.54
N GLY A 199 9.85 10.62 2.14
CA GLY A 199 8.62 11.25 1.65
C GLY A 199 8.68 11.61 0.16
N PRO A 200 8.07 12.75 -0.23
CA PRO A 200 7.96 13.13 -1.63
C PRO A 200 9.32 13.20 -2.34
N PRO A 201 9.52 12.46 -3.44
CA PRO A 201 10.78 12.50 -4.17
C PRO A 201 10.94 13.83 -4.92
N PRO A 202 12.15 14.38 -5.01
CA PRO A 202 12.46 15.47 -5.95
C PRO A 202 12.15 15.06 -7.40
N TRP A 203 12.08 16.03 -8.27
CA TRP A 203 12.07 15.79 -9.71
C TRP A 203 13.52 15.65 -10.22
N PHE A 204 13.82 14.59 -10.97
CA PHE A 204 15.16 14.32 -11.49
C PHE A 204 15.20 14.40 -13.00
N ALA A 205 16.14 15.18 -13.56
CA ALA A 205 16.31 15.33 -15.00
C ALA A 205 16.83 14.04 -15.66
N SER A 206 17.63 13.25 -14.93
CA SER A 206 18.27 12.02 -15.40
C SER A 206 18.78 11.19 -14.22
N VAL A 207 19.21 9.95 -14.48
CA VAL A 207 19.90 9.14 -13.47
C VAL A 207 21.18 9.80 -13.00
N LYS A 208 21.91 10.48 -13.88
CA LYS A 208 23.11 11.24 -13.50
C LYS A 208 22.79 12.37 -12.51
N HIS A 209 21.67 13.05 -12.68
CA HIS A 209 21.21 14.06 -11.71
C HIS A 209 20.82 13.40 -10.39
N TYR A 210 20.10 12.27 -10.42
CA TYR A 210 19.76 11.49 -9.24
C TYR A 210 21.01 11.08 -8.46
N ASP A 211 21.98 10.48 -9.14
CA ASP A 211 23.23 10.00 -8.53
C ASP A 211 24.02 11.16 -7.91
N ALA A 212 24.15 12.29 -8.60
CA ALA A 212 24.83 13.49 -8.08
C ALA A 212 24.18 14.02 -6.79
N VAL A 213 22.84 14.04 -6.71
CA VAL A 213 22.13 14.46 -5.48
C VAL A 213 22.37 13.46 -4.35
N VAL A 214 22.38 12.16 -4.63
CA VAL A 214 22.64 11.13 -3.62
C VAL A 214 24.09 11.21 -3.13
N GLU A 215 25.06 11.36 -4.04
CA GLU A 215 26.49 11.54 -3.71
C GLU A 215 26.69 12.76 -2.80
N GLU A 216 26.12 13.90 -3.13
CA GLU A 216 26.19 15.11 -2.30
C GLU A 216 25.65 14.87 -0.88
N MET A 217 24.53 14.17 -0.75
CA MET A 217 23.95 13.84 0.56
C MET A 217 24.84 12.91 1.38
N VAL A 218 25.53 11.97 0.76
CA VAL A 218 26.52 11.10 1.41
C VAL A 218 27.75 11.90 1.81
N GLU A 219 28.33 12.72 0.92
CA GLU A 219 29.51 13.55 1.16
C GLU A 219 29.28 14.56 2.30
N CYS A 220 28.13 15.22 2.31
CA CYS A 220 27.72 16.12 3.41
C CYS A 220 27.38 15.35 4.71
N GLY A 221 27.35 14.04 4.67
CA GLY A 221 27.03 13.20 5.82
C GLY A 221 25.57 13.32 6.28
N VAL A 222 24.66 13.75 5.42
CA VAL A 222 23.21 13.78 5.68
C VAL A 222 22.66 12.36 5.78
N ILE A 223 23.18 11.44 4.95
CA ILE A 223 22.94 10.01 4.98
C ILE A 223 24.27 9.25 5.06
N LEU A 224 24.25 7.98 5.46
CA LEU A 224 25.43 7.14 5.54
C LEU A 224 25.80 6.49 4.19
N ASP A 225 24.79 6.12 3.44
CA ASP A 225 24.87 5.43 2.17
C ASP A 225 23.56 5.59 1.38
N GLU A 226 23.55 5.19 0.10
CA GLU A 226 22.38 5.24 -0.78
C GLU A 226 21.17 4.41 -0.25
N GLY A 227 21.42 3.36 0.55
CA GLY A 227 20.35 2.56 1.18
C GLY A 227 19.53 3.35 2.21
N MET A 228 19.95 4.59 2.56
CA MET A 228 19.14 5.49 3.39
C MET A 228 18.24 6.43 2.58
N ILE A 229 18.22 6.34 1.26
CA ILE A 229 17.26 7.05 0.43
C ILE A 229 15.89 6.41 0.64
N ASN A 230 15.01 7.14 1.32
CA ASN A 230 13.65 6.71 1.64
C ASN A 230 12.59 7.57 0.93
N TRP A 231 12.92 8.10 -0.25
CA TRP A 231 11.90 8.73 -1.09
C TRP A 231 10.83 7.70 -1.48
N ASP A 232 9.60 8.16 -1.55
CA ASP A 232 8.42 7.30 -1.74
C ASP A 232 8.30 6.68 -3.14
N VAL A 233 9.16 7.07 -4.08
CA VAL A 233 9.49 6.32 -5.29
C VAL A 233 10.96 6.53 -5.62
N ARG A 234 11.66 5.43 -5.95
CA ARG A 234 13.09 5.46 -6.30
C ARG A 234 13.46 4.32 -7.24
N PRO A 235 14.57 4.40 -8.01
CA PRO A 235 15.20 3.22 -8.57
C PRO A 235 15.68 2.31 -7.44
N SER A 236 15.45 0.99 -7.57
CA SER A 236 16.01 0.03 -6.60
C SER A 236 17.53 -0.05 -6.75
N ALA A 237 18.25 -0.14 -5.62
CA ALA A 237 19.70 -0.26 -5.62
C ALA A 237 20.22 -1.63 -6.11
N HIS A 238 19.39 -2.68 -5.97
CA HIS A 238 19.82 -4.06 -6.17
C HIS A 238 19.03 -4.82 -7.24
N LEU A 239 17.90 -4.30 -7.68
CA LEU A 239 16.99 -4.95 -8.62
C LEU A 239 16.71 -4.02 -9.82
N PRO A 240 16.49 -4.56 -11.02
CA PRO A 240 16.10 -3.76 -12.18
C PRO A 240 14.60 -3.36 -12.07
N THR A 241 14.28 -2.60 -11.01
CA THR A 241 12.92 -2.18 -10.72
C THR A 241 12.84 -0.72 -10.30
N VAL A 242 11.69 -0.09 -10.52
CA VAL A 242 11.26 1.08 -9.74
C VAL A 242 10.53 0.58 -8.50
N GLU A 243 10.84 1.17 -7.36
CA GLU A 243 10.30 0.83 -6.05
C GLU A 243 9.40 1.96 -5.53
N VAL A 244 8.13 1.64 -5.27
CA VAL A 244 7.14 2.56 -4.68
C VAL A 244 6.97 2.22 -3.20
N ARG A 245 7.24 3.21 -2.33
CA ARG A 245 7.37 3.08 -0.85
C ARG A 245 6.36 3.89 -0.05
N VAL A 246 5.50 4.63 -0.73
CA VAL A 246 4.58 5.62 -0.12
C VAL A 246 3.60 5.01 0.89
N SER A 247 3.31 3.72 0.76
CA SER A 247 2.21 3.05 1.47
C SER A 247 2.56 2.67 2.91
N ASP A 248 1.63 2.89 3.85
CA ASP A 248 1.58 2.06 5.06
C ASP A 248 1.40 0.60 4.63
N VAL A 249 1.83 -0.37 5.44
CA VAL A 249 1.48 -1.77 5.16
C VAL A 249 -0.05 -1.88 5.07
N PRO A 250 -0.60 -2.36 3.94
CA PRO A 250 -2.05 -2.48 3.81
C PRO A 250 -2.62 -3.51 4.80
N ALA A 251 -3.81 -3.25 5.31
CA ALA A 251 -4.38 -4.06 6.37
C ALA A 251 -4.81 -5.47 5.91
N THR A 252 -5.04 -5.67 4.61
CA THR A 252 -5.43 -6.96 4.03
C THR A 252 -4.61 -7.30 2.80
N VAL A 253 -4.52 -8.59 2.47
CA VAL A 253 -3.87 -9.07 1.24
C VAL A 253 -4.50 -8.42 -0.01
N ASP A 254 -5.83 -8.30 -0.05
CA ASP A 254 -6.53 -7.71 -1.21
C ASP A 254 -6.19 -6.24 -1.42
N GLU A 255 -5.97 -5.48 -0.35
CA GLU A 255 -5.50 -4.09 -0.43
C GLU A 255 -4.06 -4.02 -0.94
N THR A 256 -3.19 -4.94 -0.56
CA THR A 256 -1.83 -5.02 -1.09
C THR A 256 -1.83 -5.39 -2.57
N VAL A 257 -2.67 -6.35 -2.97
CA VAL A 257 -2.82 -6.74 -4.38
C VAL A 257 -3.37 -5.59 -5.21
N LEU A 258 -4.36 -4.85 -4.72
CA LEU A 258 -4.87 -3.65 -5.38
C LEU A 258 -3.77 -2.61 -5.57
N LEU A 259 -3.01 -2.31 -4.51
CA LEU A 259 -1.87 -1.38 -4.58
C LEU A 259 -0.88 -1.81 -5.66
N ALA A 260 -0.42 -3.07 -5.63
CA ALA A 260 0.56 -3.60 -6.57
C ALA A 260 0.05 -3.57 -8.02
N THR A 261 -1.21 -3.93 -8.24
CA THR A 261 -1.88 -3.90 -9.54
C THR A 261 -1.95 -2.49 -10.12
N VAL A 262 -2.34 -1.51 -9.29
CA VAL A 262 -2.43 -0.10 -9.71
C VAL A 262 -1.04 0.49 -9.95
N VAL A 263 -0.06 0.21 -9.09
CA VAL A 263 1.33 0.67 -9.28
C VAL A 263 1.93 0.08 -10.55
N ARG A 264 1.73 -1.21 -10.82
CA ARG A 264 2.17 -1.86 -12.06
C ARG A 264 1.57 -1.18 -13.30
N ALA A 265 0.28 -0.88 -13.27
CA ALA A 265 -0.42 -0.20 -14.35
C ALA A 265 0.06 1.25 -14.54
N LEU A 266 0.40 1.97 -13.45
CA LEU A 266 1.03 3.30 -13.49
C LEU A 266 2.39 3.24 -14.17
N VAL A 267 3.24 2.26 -13.82
CA VAL A 267 4.55 2.07 -14.45
C VAL A 267 4.39 1.76 -15.93
N MET A 268 3.48 0.87 -16.32
CA MET A 268 3.19 0.59 -17.74
C MET A 268 2.75 1.84 -18.51
N THR A 269 1.88 2.65 -17.89
CA THR A 269 1.41 3.91 -18.50
C THR A 269 2.57 4.89 -18.66
N ALA A 270 3.45 5.00 -17.69
CA ALA A 270 4.66 5.82 -17.75
C ALA A 270 5.64 5.33 -18.83
N LEU A 271 5.90 4.03 -18.92
CA LEU A 271 6.78 3.42 -19.93
C LEU A 271 6.28 3.70 -21.35
N ARG A 272 4.97 3.61 -21.60
CA ARG A 272 4.36 3.96 -22.90
C ARG A 272 4.51 5.42 -23.24
N SER A 273 4.29 6.30 -22.27
CA SER A 273 4.48 7.73 -22.48
C SER A 273 5.94 8.05 -22.83
N LEU A 274 6.89 7.46 -22.10
CA LEU A 274 8.33 7.62 -22.35
C LEU A 274 8.72 7.10 -23.75
N SER A 275 8.26 5.93 -24.16
CA SER A 275 8.54 5.36 -25.49
C SER A 275 7.95 6.19 -26.61
N GLY A 276 6.84 6.90 -26.36
CA GLY A 276 6.23 7.87 -27.29
C GLY A 276 6.87 9.27 -27.26
N GLY A 277 7.98 9.46 -26.53
CA GLY A 277 8.64 10.77 -26.39
C GLY A 277 7.93 11.75 -25.47
N GLY A 278 6.98 11.28 -24.65
CA GLY A 278 6.29 12.08 -23.65
C GLY A 278 7.20 12.48 -22.48
N CYS A 279 6.81 13.51 -21.75
CA CYS A 279 7.50 13.97 -20.55
C CYS A 279 6.57 13.93 -19.34
N ALA A 280 7.13 13.59 -18.17
CA ALA A 280 6.38 13.64 -16.91
C ALA A 280 5.87 15.07 -16.60
N PRO A 281 4.68 15.21 -16.01
CA PRO A 281 4.17 16.52 -15.58
C PRO A 281 5.09 17.11 -14.50
N LYS A 282 5.41 18.39 -14.65
CA LYS A 282 6.24 19.12 -13.67
C LYS A 282 5.36 19.61 -12.54
N ILE A 283 5.35 18.86 -11.45
CA ILE A 283 4.68 19.25 -10.20
C ILE A 283 5.70 19.90 -9.29
N THR A 284 5.38 21.07 -8.71
CA THR A 284 6.27 21.73 -7.76
C THR A 284 6.39 20.92 -6.46
N ALA A 285 7.49 21.13 -5.73
CA ALA A 285 7.69 20.45 -4.45
C ALA A 285 6.60 20.83 -3.43
N GLU A 286 6.16 22.10 -3.45
CA GLU A 286 5.13 22.63 -2.56
C GLU A 286 3.76 21.99 -2.84
N ALA A 287 3.36 21.90 -4.12
CA ALA A 287 2.09 21.27 -4.51
C ALA A 287 2.10 19.77 -4.13
N LEU A 288 3.20 19.08 -4.40
CA LEU A 288 3.36 17.68 -4.02
C LEU A 288 3.28 17.49 -2.49
N GLN A 289 4.00 18.34 -1.72
CA GLN A 289 3.96 18.32 -0.26
C GLN A 289 2.56 18.63 0.29
N ALA A 290 1.81 19.55 -0.33
CA ALA A 290 0.42 19.83 0.05
C ALA A 290 -0.47 18.61 -0.18
N GLY A 291 -0.32 17.93 -1.33
CA GLY A 291 -1.02 16.66 -1.62
C GLY A 291 -0.73 15.58 -0.58
N TYR A 292 0.53 15.38 -0.22
CA TYR A 292 0.93 14.44 0.83
C TYR A 292 0.35 14.79 2.19
N THR A 293 0.41 16.06 2.59
CA THR A 293 -0.11 16.50 3.88
C THR A 293 -1.61 16.26 3.99
N MET A 294 -2.36 16.56 2.92
CA MET A 294 -3.79 16.30 2.86
C MET A 294 -4.08 14.79 2.90
N ALA A 295 -3.41 14.00 2.08
CA ALA A 295 -3.57 12.55 2.02
C ALA A 295 -3.27 11.88 3.37
N ALA A 296 -2.15 12.26 4.00
CA ALA A 296 -1.77 11.71 5.31
C ALA A 296 -2.78 12.05 6.40
N ARG A 297 -3.35 13.28 6.38
CA ARG A 297 -4.32 13.73 7.37
C ARG A 297 -5.69 13.11 7.14
N GLU A 298 -6.23 13.23 5.93
CA GLU A 298 -7.62 12.93 5.64
C GLU A 298 -7.84 11.47 5.18
N GLY A 299 -6.84 10.89 4.52
CA GLY A 299 -6.93 9.52 4.01
C GLY A 299 -8.07 9.34 3.03
N LEU A 300 -8.72 8.17 3.10
CA LEU A 300 -9.78 7.76 2.18
C LEU A 300 -11.11 8.52 2.36
N THR A 301 -11.37 9.03 3.58
CA THR A 301 -12.69 9.59 3.94
C THR A 301 -12.79 11.10 3.77
N GLY A 302 -11.72 11.76 3.41
CA GLY A 302 -11.68 13.21 3.21
C GLY A 302 -11.42 13.59 1.75
N HIS A 303 -10.57 14.58 1.56
CA HIS A 303 -10.23 15.14 0.24
C HIS A 303 -8.77 14.84 -0.13
N GLY A 304 -8.48 14.91 -1.42
CA GLY A 304 -7.15 14.92 -1.99
C GLY A 304 -6.97 16.07 -2.97
N ILE A 305 -5.75 16.29 -3.42
CA ILE A 305 -5.45 17.24 -4.47
C ILE A 305 -5.17 16.47 -5.75
N ASP A 306 -5.95 16.71 -6.80
CA ASP A 306 -5.57 16.31 -8.15
C ASP A 306 -4.47 17.24 -8.63
N LEU A 307 -3.23 16.77 -8.55
CA LEU A 307 -2.02 17.52 -8.90
C LEU A 307 -1.86 17.73 -10.43
N THR A 308 -2.77 17.20 -11.23
CA THR A 308 -2.78 17.43 -12.69
C THR A 308 -3.70 18.61 -13.08
N SER A 309 -4.69 18.90 -12.26
CA SER A 309 -5.66 20.01 -12.48
C SER A 309 -5.62 21.08 -11.37
N ASP A 310 -4.82 20.88 -10.32
CA ASP A 310 -4.73 21.72 -9.12
C ASP A 310 -6.06 21.88 -8.36
N LEU A 311 -6.94 20.86 -8.45
CA LEU A 311 -8.24 20.86 -7.81
C LEU A 311 -8.26 20.00 -6.55
N VAL A 312 -8.94 20.51 -5.52
CA VAL A 312 -9.30 19.70 -4.33
C VAL A 312 -10.56 18.90 -4.65
N VAL A 313 -10.47 17.59 -4.56
CA VAL A 313 -11.55 16.65 -4.85
C VAL A 313 -11.73 15.66 -3.71
N PRO A 314 -12.90 15.01 -3.55
CA PRO A 314 -13.01 13.88 -2.61
C PRO A 314 -11.98 12.80 -2.92
N ALA A 315 -11.36 12.20 -1.89
CA ALA A 315 -10.35 11.16 -2.07
C ALA A 315 -10.85 9.95 -2.89
N PRO A 316 -12.12 9.50 -2.76
CA PRO A 316 -12.67 8.48 -3.63
C PRO A 316 -12.67 8.87 -5.12
N ASP A 317 -12.95 10.14 -5.43
CA ASP A 317 -12.97 10.64 -6.81
C ASP A 317 -11.55 10.69 -7.37
N LEU A 318 -10.55 11.11 -6.57
CA LEU A 318 -9.14 11.08 -6.95
C LEU A 318 -8.66 9.64 -7.27
N LEU A 319 -9.11 8.65 -6.49
CA LEU A 319 -8.84 7.24 -6.79
C LEU A 319 -9.55 6.77 -8.06
N GLY A 320 -10.75 7.26 -8.32
CA GLY A 320 -11.45 7.05 -9.60
C GLY A 320 -10.67 7.62 -10.79
N LEU A 321 -10.13 8.83 -10.65
CA LEU A 321 -9.25 9.46 -11.67
C LEU A 321 -7.97 8.64 -11.89
N LEU A 322 -7.35 8.14 -10.82
CA LEU A 322 -6.19 7.26 -10.91
C LEU A 322 -6.49 5.99 -11.71
N VAL A 323 -7.57 5.27 -11.38
CA VAL A 323 -7.97 4.05 -12.09
C VAL A 323 -8.33 4.35 -13.56
N CYS A 324 -8.95 5.50 -13.82
CA CYS A 324 -9.24 5.96 -15.18
C CYS A 324 -7.94 6.24 -15.97
N HIS A 325 -6.96 6.88 -15.35
CA HIS A 325 -5.65 7.16 -15.96
C HIS A 325 -4.90 5.88 -16.38
N VAL A 326 -4.96 4.83 -15.56
CA VAL A 326 -4.26 3.56 -15.82
C VAL A 326 -5.15 2.51 -16.50
N ARG A 327 -6.36 2.87 -16.90
CA ARG A 327 -7.37 1.94 -17.43
C ARG A 327 -6.86 1.09 -18.60
N SER A 328 -6.22 1.71 -19.59
CA SER A 328 -5.71 1.00 -20.76
C SER A 328 -4.69 -0.09 -20.38
N ALA A 329 -3.80 0.21 -19.41
CA ALA A 329 -2.84 -0.77 -18.90
C ALA A 329 -3.53 -1.90 -18.13
N LEU A 330 -4.51 -1.58 -17.29
CA LEU A 330 -5.28 -2.59 -16.55
C LEU A 330 -6.12 -3.49 -17.48
N GLU A 331 -6.71 -2.93 -18.57
CA GLU A 331 -7.47 -3.70 -19.56
C GLU A 331 -6.56 -4.66 -20.34
N GLU A 332 -5.36 -4.22 -20.72
CA GLU A 332 -4.37 -5.06 -21.40
C GLU A 332 -3.86 -6.19 -20.51
N LEU A 333 -3.66 -5.92 -19.22
CA LEU A 333 -3.32 -6.95 -18.22
C LEU A 333 -4.49 -7.91 -17.92
N GLY A 334 -5.72 -7.61 -18.38
CA GLY A 334 -6.92 -8.35 -18.01
C GLY A 334 -7.36 -8.13 -16.56
N GLU A 335 -6.80 -7.13 -15.87
CA GLU A 335 -6.96 -6.90 -14.41
C GLU A 335 -7.94 -5.75 -14.07
N TYR A 336 -8.46 -5.01 -15.06
CA TYR A 336 -9.32 -3.85 -14.84
C TYR A 336 -10.53 -4.14 -13.96
N ARG A 337 -11.28 -5.21 -14.26
CA ARG A 337 -12.49 -5.58 -13.49
C ARG A 337 -12.15 -5.95 -12.04
N ALA A 338 -11.05 -6.66 -11.84
CA ALA A 338 -10.59 -7.06 -10.52
C ALA A 338 -10.15 -5.83 -9.70
N ALA A 339 -9.38 -4.92 -10.30
CA ALA A 339 -8.93 -3.69 -9.65
C ALA A 339 -10.12 -2.80 -9.24
N VAL A 340 -11.11 -2.61 -10.12
CA VAL A 340 -12.34 -1.85 -9.82
C VAL A 340 -13.14 -2.52 -8.70
N ALA A 341 -13.27 -3.84 -8.71
CA ALA A 341 -13.98 -4.57 -7.65
C ALA A 341 -13.28 -4.43 -6.28
N MET A 342 -11.96 -4.60 -6.25
CA MET A 342 -11.16 -4.41 -5.03
C MET A 342 -11.23 -2.97 -4.52
N LEU A 343 -11.11 -1.97 -5.41
CA LEU A 343 -11.26 -0.56 -5.03
C LEU A 343 -12.67 -0.27 -4.48
N THR A 344 -13.71 -0.78 -5.13
CA THR A 344 -15.10 -0.62 -4.66
C THR A 344 -15.27 -1.20 -3.25
N GLU A 345 -14.65 -2.35 -2.96
CA GLU A 345 -14.70 -2.97 -1.63
C GLU A 345 -13.95 -2.13 -0.59
N VAL A 346 -12.78 -1.58 -0.93
CA VAL A 346 -12.04 -0.66 -0.05
C VAL A 346 -12.85 0.61 0.22
N LEU A 347 -13.50 1.18 -0.80
CA LEU A 347 -14.36 2.36 -0.63
C LEU A 347 -15.58 2.07 0.26
N ARG A 348 -16.16 0.88 0.15
CA ARG A 348 -17.31 0.44 0.94
C ARG A 348 -16.95 0.12 2.39
N CYS A 349 -15.85 -0.60 2.62
CA CYS A 349 -15.44 -1.08 3.95
C CYS A 349 -14.55 -0.10 4.70
N GLY A 350 -13.92 0.83 3.99
CA GLY A 350 -12.84 1.68 4.46
C GLY A 350 -11.49 0.96 4.42
N ASN A 351 -10.41 1.72 4.29
CA ASN A 351 -9.03 1.23 4.42
C ASN A 351 -8.68 0.93 5.89
N GLY A 352 -7.43 0.55 6.14
CA GLY A 352 -6.95 0.24 7.48
C GLY A 352 -7.21 1.36 8.50
N ALA A 353 -6.96 2.63 8.14
CA ALA A 353 -7.18 3.77 9.03
C ALA A 353 -8.67 3.93 9.41
N SER A 354 -9.57 3.81 8.45
CA SER A 354 -11.01 3.88 8.69
C SER A 354 -11.48 2.76 9.60
N ARG A 355 -10.96 1.54 9.41
CA ARG A 355 -11.30 0.37 10.21
C ARG A 355 -10.74 0.46 11.63
N GLN A 356 -9.50 0.92 11.81
CA GLN A 356 -8.92 1.15 13.15
C GLN A 356 -9.73 2.17 13.95
N ARG A 357 -10.09 3.32 13.34
CA ARG A 357 -10.94 4.32 14.01
C ARG A 357 -12.33 3.78 14.34
N ARG A 358 -12.92 2.97 13.45
CA ARG A 358 -14.20 2.31 13.70
C ARG A 358 -14.11 1.34 14.88
N ALA A 359 -13.07 0.50 14.94
CA ALA A 359 -12.83 -0.41 16.05
C ALA A 359 -12.66 0.35 17.37
N LEU A 360 -11.86 1.42 17.40
CA LEU A 360 -11.67 2.24 18.58
C LEU A 360 -12.99 2.85 19.08
N ARG A 361 -13.85 3.34 18.18
CA ARG A 361 -15.12 4.00 18.55
C ARG A 361 -16.14 3.07 19.21
N ILE A 362 -16.06 1.75 19.01
CA ILE A 362 -17.06 0.79 19.54
C ILE A 362 -17.07 0.81 21.07
N ARG A 363 -15.91 0.70 21.69
CA ARG A 363 -15.77 0.64 23.15
C ARG A 363 -14.77 1.65 23.71
N ASN A 364 -14.18 2.46 22.87
CA ASN A 364 -13.05 3.34 23.20
C ASN A 364 -11.87 2.57 23.81
N HIS A 365 -11.61 1.36 23.31
CA HIS A 365 -10.57 0.48 23.82
C HIS A 365 -9.59 0.08 22.72
N VAL A 366 -8.30 0.35 22.95
CA VAL A 366 -7.25 0.11 21.94
C VAL A 366 -7.06 -1.37 21.62
N SER A 367 -7.41 -2.27 22.56
CA SER A 367 -7.40 -3.72 22.29
C SER A 367 -8.29 -4.13 21.13
N ASP A 368 -9.36 -3.38 20.81
CA ASP A 368 -10.22 -3.65 19.67
C ASP A 368 -9.51 -3.36 18.34
N VAL A 369 -8.68 -2.32 18.33
CA VAL A 369 -7.82 -1.99 17.18
C VAL A 369 -6.80 -3.10 16.96
N ILE A 370 -6.14 -3.57 18.01
CA ILE A 370 -5.14 -4.64 17.95
C ILE A 370 -5.80 -5.96 17.49
N ALA A 371 -6.97 -6.29 18.03
CA ALA A 371 -7.71 -7.49 17.63
C ALA A 371 -8.12 -7.44 16.14
N MET A 372 -8.59 -6.29 15.68
CA MET A 372 -8.96 -6.07 14.28
C MET A 372 -7.73 -6.17 13.34
N ALA A 373 -6.60 -5.57 13.70
CA ALA A 373 -5.38 -5.61 12.90
C ALA A 373 -4.78 -7.02 12.81
N ALA A 374 -4.86 -7.80 13.87
CA ALA A 374 -4.42 -9.20 13.91
C ALA A 374 -5.29 -10.12 13.05
N GLN A 375 -6.60 -9.86 12.94
CA GLN A 375 -7.50 -10.65 12.10
C GLN A 375 -7.24 -10.43 10.61
N SER A 376 -6.54 -9.36 10.23
CA SER A 376 -6.21 -9.04 8.83
C SER A 376 -5.17 -9.98 8.21
N GLY A 377 -4.49 -10.83 8.98
CA GLY A 377 -3.58 -11.87 8.48
C GLY A 377 -4.30 -13.12 7.95
N SER A 378 -5.54 -13.38 8.34
CA SER A 378 -6.31 -14.52 7.83
C SER A 378 -7.01 -14.14 6.53
N PRO A 379 -7.01 -15.01 5.50
CA PRO A 379 -7.75 -14.75 4.28
C PRO A 379 -9.23 -14.54 4.62
N ILE A 380 -9.80 -13.41 4.20
CA ILE A 380 -11.24 -13.21 4.26
C ILE A 380 -11.83 -14.32 3.38
N ARG A 381 -12.51 -15.30 3.98
CA ARG A 381 -13.33 -16.25 3.23
C ARG A 381 -14.44 -15.42 2.58
N SER A 382 -14.25 -15.04 1.33
CA SER A 382 -15.34 -14.55 0.51
C SER A 382 -16.42 -15.63 0.51
N PRO A 383 -17.69 -15.32 0.79
CA PRO A 383 -18.74 -16.31 0.64
C PRO A 383 -18.69 -16.83 -0.81
N PRO A 384 -18.87 -18.12 -1.04
CA PRO A 384 -18.85 -18.67 -2.38
C PRO A 384 -19.88 -17.92 -3.22
N HIS A 385 -19.43 -17.31 -4.31
CA HIS A 385 -20.34 -16.77 -5.33
C HIS A 385 -21.19 -17.93 -5.83
N ARG A 386 -22.40 -18.05 -5.33
CA ARG A 386 -23.43 -18.87 -5.96
C ARG A 386 -23.73 -18.19 -7.29
N TYR A 387 -23.10 -18.69 -8.32
CA TYR A 387 -23.59 -18.47 -9.67
C TYR A 387 -24.98 -19.07 -9.72
N GLY A 388 -25.99 -18.20 -9.63
CA GLY A 388 -27.37 -18.58 -9.85
C GLY A 388 -27.50 -19.12 -11.27
N GLN A 389 -27.99 -20.36 -11.37
CA GLN A 389 -28.47 -20.88 -12.63
C GLN A 389 -29.57 -19.93 -13.16
N PRO A 390 -29.66 -19.67 -14.46
CA PRO A 390 -30.73 -18.86 -15.03
C PRO A 390 -32.09 -19.51 -14.72
N PRO A 391 -33.12 -18.71 -14.40
CA PRO A 391 -34.44 -19.25 -14.10
C PRO A 391 -35.02 -19.91 -15.33
N THR A 392 -35.37 -21.20 -15.20
CA THR A 392 -36.16 -21.92 -16.19
C THR A 392 -37.54 -21.27 -16.29
N HIS A 393 -37.86 -20.77 -17.45
CA HIS A 393 -39.20 -20.27 -17.78
C HIS A 393 -40.23 -21.39 -17.71
N THR A 394 -41.01 -21.43 -16.62
CA THR A 394 -42.31 -22.14 -16.61
C THR A 394 -43.42 -21.10 -16.86
N ARG A 395 -44.11 -21.30 -17.98
CA ARG A 395 -45.34 -20.55 -18.34
C ARG A 395 -46.43 -20.77 -17.28
N PRO A 396 -47.12 -19.72 -16.82
CA PRO A 396 -48.36 -19.90 -16.05
C PRO A 396 -49.55 -20.21 -16.95
N ARG A 397 -50.36 -21.20 -16.55
CA ARG A 397 -51.69 -21.49 -17.12
C ARG A 397 -52.69 -20.41 -16.64
N PRO A 398 -53.73 -20.09 -17.47
CA PRO A 398 -54.71 -19.11 -17.09
C PRO A 398 -55.79 -19.72 -16.16
N THR A 399 -56.11 -19.02 -15.10
CA THR A 399 -57.35 -19.26 -14.33
C THR A 399 -58.23 -18.02 -14.34
N THR A 400 -59.45 -18.30 -14.70
CA THR A 400 -60.65 -17.46 -14.85
C THR A 400 -61.00 -16.70 -13.58
N SER A 401 -61.57 -15.50 -13.83
CA SER A 401 -62.24 -14.57 -12.95
C SER A 401 -63.47 -15.17 -12.22
N PRO A 402 -63.96 -14.58 -11.15
CA PRO A 402 -65.11 -13.65 -11.37
C PRO A 402 -65.10 -12.37 -10.52
N ALA A 403 -65.87 -11.46 -11.04
CA ALA A 403 -66.15 -10.10 -10.64
C ALA A 403 -66.97 -9.98 -9.34
N GLN A 404 -66.86 -8.79 -8.70
CA GLN A 404 -67.99 -8.01 -8.14
C GLN A 404 -67.44 -6.75 -7.45
N GLN A 405 -67.78 -5.60 -7.96
CA GLN A 405 -68.77 -4.59 -7.59
C GLN A 405 -68.23 -3.62 -6.50
N VAL A 406 -67.90 -2.35 -6.87
CA VAL A 406 -68.71 -1.10 -6.87
C VAL A 406 -69.08 -0.64 -5.45
N SER A 407 -68.76 0.47 -4.89
CA SER A 407 -68.92 1.89 -5.21
C SER A 407 -68.61 2.76 -3.96
N PRO A 408 -68.82 4.07 -3.96
CA PRO A 408 -67.83 5.10 -3.69
C PRO A 408 -68.21 5.99 -2.47
N HIS A 409 -67.61 7.16 -2.40
CA HIS A 409 -67.76 8.32 -1.48
C HIS A 409 -66.69 8.39 -0.38
N ASP A 410 -66.03 9.50 -0.04
CA ASP A 410 -66.33 10.90 -0.26
C ASP A 410 -65.06 11.75 -0.18
N THR A 411 -65.06 12.75 -0.98
CA THR A 411 -64.38 14.04 -0.87
C THR A 411 -64.22 14.59 0.55
N ILE A 412 -63.11 15.30 0.82
CA ILE A 412 -63.10 16.72 1.19
C ILE A 412 -61.61 17.19 1.36
N ASN A 413 -61.27 18.18 0.61
CA ASN A 413 -60.17 19.18 0.69
C ASN A 413 -60.66 20.35 1.55
N PRO A 414 -59.96 21.46 1.84
CA PRO A 414 -58.54 21.80 1.84
C PRO A 414 -58.11 22.72 3.03
N THR A 415 -56.80 22.92 3.18
CA THR A 415 -55.97 24.14 3.48
C THR A 415 -56.50 25.16 4.53
N PRO A 416 -55.70 26.15 5.06
CA PRO A 416 -54.26 26.45 4.93
C PRO A 416 -53.54 27.02 6.20
N ALA A 417 -52.22 27.20 6.05
CA ALA A 417 -51.37 28.31 6.52
C ALA A 417 -51.42 28.84 7.98
N HIS A 418 -50.21 29.02 8.56
CA HIS A 418 -49.52 30.24 9.00
C HIS A 418 -48.31 29.84 9.89
N GLN A 419 -47.14 30.27 9.47
CA GLN A 419 -46.30 31.33 10.00
C GLN A 419 -46.10 31.32 11.54
N THR A 420 -44.94 30.96 11.96
CA THR A 420 -43.87 31.86 12.45
C THR A 420 -42.54 31.10 12.46
#